data_b6a311e9727e1a3b64cea2698823cfad
#
_entry.id   b6a311e9727e1a3b64cea2698823cfad
#
_cell.length_a   1.000
_cell.length_b   1.000
_cell.length_c   1.000
_cell.angle_alpha   90.00
_cell.angle_beta   90.00
_cell.angle_gamma   90.00
#
_symmetry.space_group_name_H-M   'P 1'
#
loop_
_entity.id
_entity.type
_entity.pdbx_description
1 polymer ?
#
loop_
_entity_poly.entity_id
_entity_poly.type
_entity_poly.pdbx_seq_one_letter_code
_entity_poly.pdbx_strand_id
1 'polypeptide(L)'
;EVVAVDDGSTDGTGEHLEEFAERSAIAVTVIRQANSGGPSGPRNVGLDKARGRYVFFLDADDHLGPEALERMVAMADEHGTDVVLGKVVGVNRTAPKSMWDKTLPRTDVFSSRIKFTLSAQKLFRRDLLTRHDMHFDESLKTGEDALFTMEAYLRADGVSVIADYDCYYLVGREDGKHATKSGGYRLRFDSARALMGLIAEHVPAGKRRDGLMVRPFLITLLPQFGPVFLKDDEEVRRDKLALAKPMIDAYWTEGVADRLKVNERLRVNLAGLGRADLLADVLVFLKKKKAPALHVDPRSRKAYLAYPHFRDKEAPIPDGWFVPTSRETVTIDSFKFAPPRAPERAFGLIPRGGAPAPCVPSGGRSAYRGSDRRART
;
A
#
# COMPACT_ATOMS: atom_id res chain seq x y z
N GLU A 1 -8.83 -3.97 31.66
CA GLU A 1 -8.51 -5.40 31.74
C GLU A 1 -7.53 -5.84 30.67
N VAL A 2 -6.83 -6.94 30.92
CA VAL A 2 -6.01 -7.67 29.95
C VAL A 2 -6.56 -9.08 29.82
N VAL A 3 -6.77 -9.57 28.60
CA VAL A 3 -7.06 -10.98 28.31
C VAL A 3 -5.85 -11.53 27.56
N ALA A 4 -5.06 -12.36 28.24
CA ALA A 4 -3.88 -13.02 27.68
C ALA A 4 -4.25 -14.44 27.26
N VAL A 5 -4.02 -14.78 26.01
CA VAL A 5 -4.30 -16.13 25.49
C VAL A 5 -2.98 -16.79 25.09
N ASP A 6 -2.63 -17.84 25.83
CA ASP A 6 -1.49 -18.70 25.50
C ASP A 6 -1.93 -19.81 24.56
N ASP A 7 -1.50 -19.74 23.31
CA ASP A 7 -1.87 -20.65 22.21
C ASP A 7 -0.91 -21.86 22.12
N GLY A 8 -0.71 -22.52 23.27
CA GLY A 8 0.06 -23.75 23.37
C GLY A 8 1.57 -23.53 23.39
N SER A 9 2.05 -22.53 24.11
CA SER A 9 3.48 -22.30 24.36
C SER A 9 4.10 -23.47 25.12
N THR A 10 5.37 -23.78 24.83
CA THR A 10 6.13 -24.88 25.44
C THR A 10 7.37 -24.39 26.21
N ASP A 11 7.51 -23.08 26.39
CA ASP A 11 8.68 -22.42 26.94
C ASP A 11 8.44 -21.77 28.32
N GLY A 12 7.31 -22.10 28.99
CA GLY A 12 6.95 -21.54 30.29
C GLY A 12 6.17 -20.19 30.18
N THR A 13 5.79 -19.75 28.97
CA THR A 13 5.01 -18.51 28.81
C THR A 13 3.69 -18.55 29.58
N GLY A 14 2.96 -19.69 29.54
CA GLY A 14 1.67 -19.82 30.24
C GLY A 14 1.80 -19.65 31.76
N GLU A 15 2.76 -20.32 32.37
CA GLU A 15 3.05 -20.22 33.80
C GLU A 15 3.44 -18.78 34.19
N HIS A 16 4.27 -18.14 33.37
CA HIS A 16 4.68 -16.75 33.62
C HIS A 16 3.49 -15.78 33.55
N LEU A 17 2.55 -15.97 32.63
CA LEU A 17 1.34 -15.16 32.51
C LEU A 17 0.42 -15.34 33.73
N GLU A 18 0.28 -16.57 34.26
CA GLU A 18 -0.50 -16.86 35.45
C GLU A 18 0.12 -16.18 36.69
N GLU A 19 1.44 -16.29 36.91
CA GLU A 19 2.15 -15.59 37.97
C GLU A 19 2.04 -14.05 37.83
N PHE A 20 2.05 -13.52 36.62
CA PHE A 20 1.84 -12.10 36.38
C PHE A 20 0.42 -11.67 36.76
N ALA A 21 -0.59 -12.48 36.40
CA ALA A 21 -1.99 -12.20 36.70
C ALA A 21 -2.25 -12.12 38.22
N GLU A 22 -1.64 -13.01 39.00
CA GLU A 22 -1.76 -13.03 40.47
C GLU A 22 -1.20 -11.76 41.14
N ARG A 23 -0.17 -11.17 40.57
CA ARG A 23 0.51 -9.97 41.10
C ARG A 23 0.03 -8.66 40.53
N SER A 24 -0.80 -8.72 39.49
CA SER A 24 -1.22 -7.54 38.74
C SER A 24 -2.24 -6.71 39.52
N ALA A 25 -2.07 -5.39 39.52
CA ALA A 25 -3.04 -4.44 40.07
C ALA A 25 -4.28 -4.24 39.17
N ILE A 26 -4.24 -4.72 37.94
CA ILE A 26 -5.37 -4.67 37.00
C ILE A 26 -5.93 -6.08 36.76
N ALA A 27 -7.17 -6.17 36.33
CA ALA A 27 -7.78 -7.45 36.01
C ALA A 27 -7.06 -8.10 34.81
N VAL A 28 -6.43 -9.25 35.03
CA VAL A 28 -5.78 -10.07 34.01
C VAL A 28 -6.47 -11.42 33.98
N THR A 29 -6.94 -11.82 32.79
CA THR A 29 -7.50 -13.17 32.55
C THR A 29 -6.52 -13.92 31.66
N VAL A 30 -6.00 -15.05 32.15
CA VAL A 30 -5.13 -15.92 31.35
C VAL A 30 -5.94 -17.12 30.88
N ILE A 31 -5.83 -17.43 29.58
CA ILE A 31 -6.48 -18.58 28.97
C ILE A 31 -5.40 -19.39 28.27
N ARG A 32 -5.30 -20.68 28.60
CA ARG A 32 -4.38 -21.61 27.95
C ARG A 32 -5.16 -22.52 27.04
N GLN A 33 -4.73 -22.65 25.80
CA GLN A 33 -5.36 -23.53 24.80
C GLN A 33 -4.32 -24.34 24.02
N ALA A 34 -4.77 -25.38 23.33
CA ALA A 34 -3.93 -26.05 22.36
C ALA A 34 -3.62 -25.15 21.18
N ASN A 35 -2.41 -25.27 20.61
CA ASN A 35 -1.98 -24.44 19.48
C ASN A 35 -2.98 -24.50 18.31
N SER A 36 -3.55 -23.37 17.93
CA SER A 36 -4.54 -23.20 16.86
C SER A 36 -3.92 -23.12 15.47
N GLY A 37 -2.60 -22.96 15.41
CA GLY A 37 -1.84 -22.87 14.16
C GLY A 37 -1.86 -21.48 13.50
N GLY A 38 -2.25 -20.42 14.23
CA GLY A 38 -2.25 -19.06 13.75
C GLY A 38 -2.81 -18.05 14.75
N PRO A 39 -2.74 -16.75 14.46
CA PRO A 39 -3.16 -15.71 15.41
C PRO A 39 -4.68 -15.53 15.50
N SER A 40 -5.48 -16.10 14.59
CA SER A 40 -6.94 -15.94 14.58
C SER A 40 -7.60 -16.57 15.81
N GLY A 41 -7.28 -17.84 16.12
CA GLY A 41 -7.85 -18.55 17.25
C GLY A 41 -7.68 -17.83 18.59
N PRO A 42 -6.45 -17.54 19.04
CA PRO A 42 -6.26 -16.81 20.30
C PRO A 42 -6.86 -15.42 20.31
N ARG A 43 -6.90 -14.69 19.18
CA ARG A 43 -7.57 -13.39 19.09
C ARG A 43 -9.09 -13.52 19.26
N ASN A 44 -9.71 -14.54 18.66
CA ASN A 44 -11.15 -14.81 18.80
C ASN A 44 -11.50 -15.16 20.25
N VAL A 45 -10.74 -16.07 20.87
CA VAL A 45 -10.93 -16.44 22.28
C VAL A 45 -10.77 -15.21 23.19
N GLY A 46 -9.78 -14.37 22.93
CA GLY A 46 -9.58 -13.11 23.66
C GLY A 46 -10.74 -12.13 23.49
N LEU A 47 -11.26 -12.00 22.27
CA LEU A 47 -12.40 -11.16 21.93
C LEU A 47 -13.68 -11.60 22.65
N ASP A 48 -13.96 -12.90 22.68
CA ASP A 48 -15.14 -13.46 23.34
C ASP A 48 -15.13 -13.24 24.87
N LYS A 49 -13.95 -13.14 25.45
CA LYS A 49 -13.78 -12.89 26.90
C LYS A 49 -13.71 -11.41 27.25
N ALA A 50 -13.43 -10.55 26.28
CA ALA A 50 -13.33 -9.12 26.49
C ALA A 50 -14.68 -8.51 26.94
N ARG A 51 -14.63 -7.66 27.98
CA ARG A 51 -15.81 -6.97 28.56
C ARG A 51 -15.72 -5.45 28.42
N GLY A 52 -14.56 -4.94 28.09
CA GLY A 52 -14.31 -3.52 27.93
C GLY A 52 -15.19 -2.88 26.84
N ARG A 53 -15.40 -1.59 26.92
CA ARG A 53 -16.11 -0.78 25.91
C ARG A 53 -15.39 -0.82 24.55
N TYR A 54 -14.08 -0.93 24.61
CA TYR A 54 -13.17 -1.03 23.48
C TYR A 54 -12.30 -2.28 23.59
N VAL A 55 -11.86 -2.79 22.44
CA VAL A 55 -10.89 -3.89 22.32
C VAL A 55 -9.68 -3.39 21.54
N PHE A 56 -8.50 -3.74 22.01
CA PHE A 56 -7.24 -3.52 21.31
C PHE A 56 -6.48 -4.84 21.22
N PHE A 57 -6.07 -5.25 20.01
CA PHE A 57 -5.25 -6.44 19.82
C PHE A 57 -3.77 -6.06 19.88
N LEU A 58 -3.04 -6.65 20.83
CA LEU A 58 -1.60 -6.44 21.02
C LEU A 58 -0.86 -7.76 20.76
N ASP A 59 0.06 -7.73 19.81
CA ASP A 59 0.93 -8.87 19.54
C ASP A 59 2.00 -8.99 20.66
N ALA A 60 2.39 -10.23 21.02
CA ALA A 60 3.23 -10.51 22.18
C ALA A 60 4.67 -9.96 22.07
N ASP A 61 5.15 -9.69 20.86
CA ASP A 61 6.48 -9.14 20.58
C ASP A 61 6.50 -7.60 20.42
N ASP A 62 5.35 -6.95 20.57
CA ASP A 62 5.18 -5.51 20.38
C ASP A 62 4.81 -4.80 21.70
N HIS A 63 4.80 -3.46 21.70
CA HIS A 63 4.36 -2.68 22.86
C HIS A 63 3.65 -1.38 22.46
N LEU A 64 2.87 -0.85 23.42
CA LEU A 64 2.15 0.40 23.31
C LEU A 64 2.98 1.58 23.83
N GLY A 65 2.75 2.75 23.28
CA GLY A 65 3.17 4.00 23.92
C GLY A 65 2.43 4.22 25.25
N PRO A 66 3.06 4.85 26.25
CA PRO A 66 2.47 5.01 27.58
C PRO A 66 1.06 5.62 27.61
N GLU A 67 0.76 6.57 26.72
CA GLU A 67 -0.53 7.26 26.62
C GLU A 67 -1.41 6.72 25.48
N ALA A 68 -1.01 5.62 24.82
CA ALA A 68 -1.64 5.18 23.58
C ALA A 68 -3.14 4.87 23.75
N LEU A 69 -3.49 4.06 24.75
CA LEU A 69 -4.88 3.67 25.00
C LEU A 69 -5.74 4.87 25.43
N GLU A 70 -5.21 5.72 26.33
CA GLU A 70 -5.89 6.93 26.77
C GLU A 70 -6.24 7.84 25.60
N ARG A 71 -5.25 8.13 24.74
CA ARG A 71 -5.44 8.98 23.55
C ARG A 71 -6.41 8.38 22.54
N MET A 72 -6.32 7.07 22.30
CA MET A 72 -7.22 6.40 21.37
C MET A 72 -8.66 6.36 21.88
N VAL A 73 -8.87 6.10 23.18
CA VAL A 73 -10.20 6.11 23.80
C VAL A 73 -10.78 7.51 23.79
N ALA A 74 -9.99 8.53 24.20
CA ALA A 74 -10.44 9.92 24.15
C ALA A 74 -10.84 10.34 22.73
N MET A 75 -10.06 10.00 21.70
CA MET A 75 -10.36 10.27 20.32
C MET A 75 -11.67 9.60 19.86
N ALA A 76 -11.87 8.33 20.22
CA ALA A 76 -13.09 7.60 19.89
C ALA A 76 -14.33 8.20 20.54
N ASP A 77 -14.22 8.57 21.82
CA ASP A 77 -15.33 9.15 22.60
C ASP A 77 -15.68 10.57 22.13
N GLU A 78 -14.67 11.42 21.91
CA GLU A 78 -14.89 12.80 21.46
C GLU A 78 -15.54 12.88 20.06
N HIS A 79 -15.12 12.00 19.15
CA HIS A 79 -15.57 12.06 17.75
C HIS A 79 -16.62 11.00 17.38
N GLY A 80 -17.05 10.18 18.34
CA GLY A 80 -18.07 9.15 18.12
C GLY A 80 -17.64 8.12 17.06
N THR A 81 -16.37 7.71 17.06
CA THR A 81 -15.86 6.75 16.08
C THR A 81 -15.74 5.35 16.67
N ASP A 82 -15.86 4.34 15.81
CA ASP A 82 -15.83 2.93 16.24
C ASP A 82 -14.47 2.30 16.12
N VAL A 83 -13.60 2.87 15.28
CA VAL A 83 -12.23 2.37 15.08
C VAL A 83 -11.25 3.53 15.18
N VAL A 84 -10.16 3.33 15.94
CA VAL A 84 -9.06 4.32 16.01
C VAL A 84 -7.76 3.67 15.62
N LEU A 85 -7.09 4.28 14.63
CA LEU A 85 -5.73 3.94 14.24
C LEU A 85 -4.76 4.82 15.01
N GLY A 86 -3.91 4.23 15.85
CA GLY A 86 -2.75 4.90 16.41
C GLY A 86 -1.54 4.79 15.49
N LYS A 87 -0.69 5.81 15.47
CA LYS A 87 0.55 5.79 14.69
C LYS A 87 1.44 4.62 15.11
N VAL A 88 1.89 3.86 14.10
CA VAL A 88 2.77 2.70 14.25
C VAL A 88 4.19 3.08 13.89
N VAL A 89 5.14 2.77 14.77
CA VAL A 89 6.58 3.01 14.60
C VAL A 89 7.32 1.68 14.59
N GLY A 90 8.29 1.51 13.73
CA GLY A 90 9.13 0.30 13.69
C GLY A 90 10.36 0.44 14.57
N VAL A 91 10.60 -0.56 15.41
CA VAL A 91 11.83 -0.74 16.20
C VAL A 91 12.60 -1.91 15.57
N ASN A 92 13.77 -1.65 15.00
CA ASN A 92 14.56 -2.63 14.24
C ASN A 92 13.78 -3.29 13.09
N ARG A 93 12.72 -2.63 12.63
CA ARG A 93 11.81 -3.09 11.60
C ARG A 93 11.18 -1.91 10.86
N THR A 94 10.83 -2.10 9.58
CA THR A 94 10.10 -1.08 8.81
C THR A 94 8.61 -1.10 9.16
N ALA A 95 8.05 0.06 9.52
CA ALA A 95 6.62 0.27 9.69
C ALA A 95 6.02 1.08 8.52
N PRO A 96 4.70 0.97 8.23
CA PRO A 96 4.03 1.80 7.24
C PRO A 96 4.15 3.29 7.57
N LYS A 97 4.50 4.13 6.59
CA LYS A 97 4.67 5.58 6.78
C LYS A 97 3.55 6.43 6.19
N SER A 98 2.79 5.89 5.26
CA SER A 98 1.92 6.66 4.37
C SER A 98 0.60 7.15 4.98
N MET A 99 0.28 6.78 6.22
CA MET A 99 -0.98 7.14 6.88
C MET A 99 -0.82 8.25 7.92
N TRP A 100 0.41 8.55 8.33
CA TRP A 100 0.71 9.38 9.48
C TRP A 100 1.05 10.84 9.14
N ASP A 101 0.56 11.35 8.01
CA ASP A 101 0.81 12.73 7.59
C ASP A 101 0.07 13.75 8.46
N LYS A 102 -1.12 13.37 8.97
CA LYS A 102 -1.93 14.19 9.87
C LYS A 102 -2.92 13.36 10.67
N THR A 103 -3.24 13.84 11.87
CA THR A 103 -4.35 13.34 12.69
C THR A 103 -5.69 13.61 11.99
N LEU A 104 -6.55 12.60 11.94
CA LEU A 104 -7.90 12.70 11.37
C LEU A 104 -8.93 12.38 12.46
N PRO A 105 -9.63 13.38 12.98
CA PRO A 105 -10.65 13.18 14.00
C PRO A 105 -11.75 12.21 13.58
N ARG A 106 -12.21 12.32 12.32
CA ARG A 106 -13.19 11.40 11.74
C ARG A 106 -12.96 11.26 10.24
N THR A 107 -12.95 10.03 9.77
CA THR A 107 -12.80 9.66 8.36
C THR A 107 -13.51 8.34 8.08
N ASP A 108 -13.41 7.85 6.84
CA ASP A 108 -13.87 6.54 6.42
C ASP A 108 -12.90 5.86 5.44
N VAL A 109 -13.17 4.59 5.09
CA VAL A 109 -12.32 3.79 4.21
C VAL A 109 -12.32 4.29 2.75
N PHE A 110 -13.30 5.08 2.35
CA PHE A 110 -13.45 5.58 0.98
C PHE A 110 -12.73 6.90 0.76
N SER A 111 -12.75 7.78 1.77
CA SER A 111 -12.23 9.15 1.70
C SER A 111 -10.76 9.28 2.11
N SER A 112 -10.20 8.25 2.74
CA SER A 112 -8.82 8.29 3.26
C SER A 112 -7.97 7.11 2.79
N ARG A 113 -6.73 7.04 3.30
CA ARG A 113 -5.77 5.99 2.98
C ARG A 113 -5.79 4.81 3.96
N ILE A 114 -6.72 4.78 4.92
CA ILE A 114 -6.78 3.72 5.94
C ILE A 114 -6.90 2.31 5.34
N LYS A 115 -7.46 2.18 4.14
CA LYS A 115 -7.48 0.92 3.38
C LYS A 115 -6.11 0.28 3.15
N PHE A 116 -5.01 1.02 3.31
CA PHE A 116 -3.65 0.50 3.22
C PHE A 116 -3.06 0.08 4.57
N THR A 117 -3.79 0.28 5.67
CA THR A 117 -3.44 -0.09 7.05
C THR A 117 -4.46 -1.07 7.61
N LEU A 118 -4.33 -2.34 7.26
CA LEU A 118 -5.30 -3.38 7.61
C LEU A 118 -4.76 -4.40 8.63
N SER A 119 -3.77 -4.03 9.43
CA SER A 119 -3.33 -4.82 10.58
C SER A 119 -4.34 -4.73 11.73
N ALA A 120 -4.34 -5.70 12.64
CA ALA A 120 -5.29 -5.74 13.75
C ALA A 120 -4.98 -4.76 14.90
N GLN A 121 -3.78 -4.17 14.94
CA GLN A 121 -3.32 -3.27 16.01
C GLN A 121 -4.05 -1.92 15.95
N LYS A 122 -5.30 -1.92 16.40
CA LYS A 122 -6.23 -0.76 16.45
C LYS A 122 -7.15 -0.87 17.64
N LEU A 123 -7.70 0.26 18.04
CA LEU A 123 -8.79 0.28 19.00
C LEU A 123 -10.10 0.08 18.24
N PHE A 124 -10.90 -0.88 18.65
CA PHE A 124 -12.22 -1.17 18.10
C PHE A 124 -13.27 -1.00 19.20
N ARG A 125 -14.39 -0.35 18.89
CA ARG A 125 -15.56 -0.35 19.76
C ARG A 125 -16.10 -1.78 19.84
N ARG A 126 -16.17 -2.37 21.03
CA ARG A 126 -16.61 -3.77 21.18
C ARG A 126 -18.03 -4.00 20.67
N ASP A 127 -18.91 -3.03 20.84
CA ASP A 127 -20.29 -3.11 20.36
C ASP A 127 -20.38 -3.21 18.81
N LEU A 128 -19.47 -2.57 18.06
CA LEU A 128 -19.35 -2.81 16.62
C LEU A 128 -19.08 -4.28 16.32
N LEU A 129 -18.11 -4.88 17.01
CA LEU A 129 -17.70 -6.26 16.79
C LEU A 129 -18.81 -7.25 17.15
N THR A 130 -19.45 -7.05 18.29
CA THR A 130 -20.51 -7.94 18.78
C THR A 130 -21.81 -7.84 17.98
N ARG A 131 -22.22 -6.65 17.57
CA ARG A 131 -23.42 -6.47 16.74
C ARG A 131 -23.34 -7.17 15.40
N HIS A 132 -22.16 -7.34 14.87
CA HIS A 132 -21.91 -7.92 13.56
C HIS A 132 -21.27 -9.31 13.63
N ASP A 133 -21.17 -9.89 14.83
CA ASP A 133 -20.55 -11.22 15.07
C ASP A 133 -19.18 -11.36 14.42
N MET A 134 -18.34 -10.30 14.56
CA MET A 134 -17.07 -10.20 13.87
C MET A 134 -16.00 -11.04 14.57
N HIS A 135 -15.42 -11.97 13.84
CA HIS A 135 -14.30 -12.81 14.27
C HIS A 135 -13.22 -12.87 13.17
N PHE A 136 -12.00 -13.18 13.58
CA PHE A 136 -10.93 -13.49 12.62
C PHE A 136 -11.19 -14.83 11.97
N ASP A 137 -11.05 -14.91 10.65
CA ASP A 137 -11.21 -16.16 9.90
C ASP A 137 -10.03 -17.11 10.18
N GLU A 138 -10.30 -18.18 10.90
CA GLU A 138 -9.30 -19.19 11.28
C GLU A 138 -8.85 -20.08 10.12
N SER A 139 -9.62 -20.09 9.03
CA SER A 139 -9.24 -20.81 7.81
C SER A 139 -8.11 -20.09 7.05
N LEU A 140 -7.99 -18.78 7.23
CA LEU A 140 -6.95 -17.97 6.61
C LEU A 140 -5.65 -18.05 7.43
N LYS A 141 -4.61 -18.63 6.82
CA LYS A 141 -3.28 -18.68 7.45
C LYS A 141 -2.47 -17.41 7.26
N THR A 142 -2.96 -16.44 6.49
CA THR A 142 -2.39 -15.10 6.30
C THR A 142 -3.44 -14.15 5.75
N GLY A 143 -3.42 -12.89 6.20
CA GLY A 143 -4.35 -11.85 5.78
C GLY A 143 -5.68 -11.84 6.51
N GLU A 144 -5.81 -12.63 7.58
CA GLU A 144 -6.93 -12.65 8.52
C GLU A 144 -7.17 -11.26 9.13
N ASP A 145 -6.07 -10.57 9.47
CA ASP A 145 -6.08 -9.21 9.98
C ASP A 145 -6.62 -8.19 8.96
N ALA A 146 -6.25 -8.37 7.70
CA ALA A 146 -6.72 -7.49 6.63
C ALA A 146 -8.22 -7.69 6.34
N LEU A 147 -8.71 -8.92 6.42
CA LEU A 147 -10.13 -9.24 6.26
C LEU A 147 -10.94 -8.63 7.39
N PHE A 148 -10.60 -8.95 8.64
CA PHE A 148 -11.25 -8.43 9.85
C PHE A 148 -11.27 -6.90 9.89
N THR A 149 -10.13 -6.26 9.65
CA THR A 149 -10.01 -4.81 9.71
C THR A 149 -10.78 -4.12 8.59
N MET A 150 -10.80 -4.68 7.38
CA MET A 150 -11.58 -4.12 6.28
C MET A 150 -13.07 -4.20 6.59
N GLU A 151 -13.53 -5.31 7.14
CA GLU A 151 -14.93 -5.45 7.57
C GLU A 151 -15.29 -4.43 8.65
N ALA A 152 -14.44 -4.26 9.67
CA ALA A 152 -14.63 -3.25 10.68
C ALA A 152 -14.73 -1.83 10.08
N TYR A 153 -13.88 -1.48 9.12
CA TYR A 153 -13.96 -0.19 8.45
C TYR A 153 -15.21 0.01 7.60
N LEU A 154 -15.72 -1.06 6.99
CA LEU A 154 -16.95 -0.99 6.17
C LEU A 154 -18.21 -0.87 7.02
N ARG A 155 -18.19 -1.39 8.25
CA ARG A 155 -19.31 -1.41 9.18
C ARG A 155 -19.29 -0.25 10.19
N ALA A 156 -18.15 0.39 10.39
CA ALA A 156 -17.97 1.47 11.34
C ALA A 156 -18.74 2.73 10.95
N ASP A 157 -19.37 3.39 11.91
CA ASP A 157 -19.94 4.71 11.72
C ASP A 157 -18.88 5.79 11.46
N GLY A 158 -17.65 5.56 11.91
CA GLY A 158 -16.51 6.41 11.63
C GLY A 158 -15.20 5.81 12.13
N VAL A 159 -14.12 6.30 11.55
CA VAL A 159 -12.75 5.91 11.88
C VAL A 159 -11.93 7.15 12.21
N SER A 160 -11.11 7.07 13.27
CA SER A 160 -10.15 8.14 13.62
C SER A 160 -8.71 7.69 13.37
N VAL A 161 -7.81 8.66 13.18
CA VAL A 161 -6.38 8.42 13.03
C VAL A 161 -5.61 9.39 13.92
N ILE A 162 -4.73 8.86 14.77
CA ILE A 162 -3.77 9.62 15.57
C ILE A 162 -2.41 9.52 14.90
N ALA A 163 -1.90 10.66 14.39
CA ALA A 163 -0.65 10.74 13.66
C ALA A 163 0.48 11.45 14.44
N ASP A 164 0.14 12.18 15.46
CA ASP A 164 1.01 13.07 16.25
C ASP A 164 1.58 12.42 17.52
N TYR A 165 1.21 11.16 17.80
CA TYR A 165 1.73 10.37 18.92
C TYR A 165 2.06 8.95 18.50
N ASP A 166 3.20 8.41 18.93
CA ASP A 166 3.63 7.04 18.63
C ASP A 166 2.88 6.05 19.54
N CYS A 167 1.76 5.53 19.02
CA CYS A 167 0.85 4.68 19.80
C CYS A 167 1.31 3.22 19.88
N TYR A 168 1.95 2.72 18.82
CA TYR A 168 2.31 1.30 18.71
C TYR A 168 3.72 1.13 18.19
N TYR A 169 4.52 0.32 18.88
CA TYR A 169 5.89 0.00 18.51
C TYR A 169 5.96 -1.43 17.99
N LEU A 170 6.14 -1.53 16.67
CA LEU A 170 6.27 -2.78 15.93
C LEU A 170 7.72 -3.25 16.02
N VAL A 171 8.00 -4.26 16.83
CA VAL A 171 9.36 -4.71 17.13
C VAL A 171 9.83 -5.77 16.12
N GLY A 172 11.03 -5.61 15.62
CA GLY A 172 11.69 -6.60 14.77
C GLY A 172 12.29 -7.72 15.61
N ARG A 173 11.89 -8.96 15.35
CA ARG A 173 12.46 -10.13 16.05
C ARG A 173 13.90 -10.37 15.58
N GLU A 174 14.81 -10.62 16.51
CA GLU A 174 16.23 -10.88 16.22
C GLU A 174 16.45 -12.13 15.37
N ASP A 175 15.61 -13.16 15.53
CA ASP A 175 15.65 -14.39 14.75
C ASP A 175 15.16 -14.23 13.28
N GLY A 176 14.62 -13.06 12.93
CA GLY A 176 14.10 -12.75 11.60
C GLY A 176 12.88 -13.59 11.17
N LYS A 177 12.34 -14.44 12.07
CA LYS A 177 11.19 -15.30 11.82
C LYS A 177 9.90 -14.55 12.11
N HIS A 178 9.41 -13.79 11.14
CA HIS A 178 8.09 -13.17 11.22
C HIS A 178 7.05 -14.04 10.51
N ALA A 179 5.87 -14.21 11.09
CA ALA A 179 4.75 -14.94 10.52
C ALA A 179 4.41 -14.47 9.08
N THR A 180 4.59 -13.18 8.80
CA THR A 180 4.38 -12.59 7.46
C THR A 180 5.30 -13.14 6.36
N LYS A 181 6.41 -13.80 6.70
CA LYS A 181 7.34 -14.40 5.73
C LYS A 181 7.07 -15.89 5.50
N SER A 182 6.31 -16.53 6.37
CA SER A 182 5.94 -17.94 6.28
C SER A 182 4.68 -18.10 5.45
N GLY A 183 4.71 -18.96 4.46
CA GLY A 183 3.54 -19.30 3.64
C GLY A 183 3.82 -19.18 2.15
N GLY A 184 3.39 -20.19 1.41
CA GLY A 184 3.52 -20.24 -0.04
C GLY A 184 2.65 -19.18 -0.74
N TYR A 185 2.87 -19.00 -2.03
CA TYR A 185 2.12 -18.04 -2.83
C TYR A 185 0.60 -18.29 -2.83
N ARG A 186 0.15 -19.56 -2.71
CA ARG A 186 -1.28 -19.92 -2.70
C ARG A 186 -2.04 -19.21 -1.58
N LEU A 187 -1.47 -19.15 -0.37
CA LEU A 187 -2.08 -18.43 0.77
C LEU A 187 -2.27 -16.92 0.48
N ARG A 188 -1.39 -16.34 -0.34
CA ARG A 188 -1.55 -14.94 -0.76
C ARG A 188 -2.73 -14.76 -1.70
N PHE A 189 -2.96 -15.71 -2.60
CA PHE A 189 -4.14 -15.69 -3.48
C PHE A 189 -5.43 -15.91 -2.69
N ASP A 190 -5.43 -16.80 -1.70
CA ASP A 190 -6.59 -17.03 -0.84
C ASP A 190 -6.94 -15.78 -0.03
N SER A 191 -5.96 -15.15 0.59
CA SER A 191 -6.11 -13.86 1.27
C SER A 191 -6.65 -12.75 0.33
N ALA A 192 -6.12 -12.66 -0.89
CA ALA A 192 -6.61 -11.67 -1.86
C ALA A 192 -8.07 -11.96 -2.25
N ARG A 193 -8.41 -13.21 -2.51
CA ARG A 193 -9.78 -13.64 -2.88
C ARG A 193 -10.77 -13.33 -1.76
N ALA A 194 -10.44 -13.68 -0.51
CA ALA A 194 -11.28 -13.40 0.65
C ALA A 194 -11.53 -11.89 0.81
N LEU A 195 -10.47 -11.07 0.75
CA LEU A 195 -10.60 -9.62 0.88
C LEU A 195 -11.39 -8.98 -0.28
N MET A 196 -11.18 -9.42 -1.52
CA MET A 196 -11.94 -8.93 -2.68
C MET A 196 -13.41 -9.34 -2.59
N GLY A 197 -13.70 -10.57 -2.14
CA GLY A 197 -15.05 -11.07 -1.90
C GLY A 197 -15.79 -10.23 -0.88
N LEU A 198 -15.19 -10.00 0.29
CA LEU A 198 -15.74 -9.14 1.35
C LEU A 198 -16.06 -7.74 0.84
N ILE A 199 -15.12 -7.11 0.12
CA ILE A 199 -15.35 -5.77 -0.45
C ILE A 199 -16.53 -5.79 -1.43
N ALA A 200 -16.64 -6.83 -2.27
CA ALA A 200 -17.71 -6.94 -3.26
C ALA A 200 -19.08 -7.20 -2.63
N GLU A 201 -19.12 -7.93 -1.53
CA GLU A 201 -20.34 -8.17 -0.74
C GLU A 201 -20.90 -6.88 -0.12
N HIS A 202 -20.02 -6.05 0.45
CA HIS A 202 -20.42 -4.85 1.19
C HIS A 202 -20.53 -3.61 0.32
N VAL A 203 -19.87 -3.55 -0.84
CA VAL A 203 -19.79 -2.34 -1.67
C VAL A 203 -20.23 -2.64 -3.10
N PRO A 204 -21.36 -2.05 -3.55
CA PRO A 204 -21.81 -2.20 -4.94
C PRO A 204 -20.76 -1.78 -5.96
N ALA A 205 -20.83 -2.37 -7.17
CA ALA A 205 -19.94 -2.02 -8.28
C ALA A 205 -19.92 -0.52 -8.55
N GLY A 206 -18.76 0.04 -8.84
CA GLY A 206 -18.56 1.45 -9.16
C GLY A 206 -17.34 2.06 -8.46
N LYS A 207 -17.21 3.38 -8.55
CA LYS A 207 -16.01 4.13 -8.16
C LYS A 207 -15.52 3.88 -6.72
N ARG A 208 -16.46 3.63 -5.78
CA ARG A 208 -16.12 3.34 -4.37
C ARG A 208 -15.47 1.98 -4.25
N ARG A 209 -16.09 0.94 -4.83
CA ARG A 209 -15.53 -0.42 -4.85
C ARG A 209 -14.19 -0.47 -5.59
N ASP A 210 -14.09 0.16 -6.75
CA ASP A 210 -12.83 0.26 -7.50
C ASP A 210 -11.72 0.86 -6.67
N GLY A 211 -12.03 1.91 -5.88
CA GLY A 211 -11.08 2.54 -4.97
C GLY A 211 -10.54 1.60 -3.88
N LEU A 212 -11.35 0.66 -3.38
CA LEU A 212 -10.93 -0.34 -2.39
C LEU A 212 -10.17 -1.50 -3.05
N MET A 213 -10.58 -1.92 -4.24
CA MET A 213 -9.93 -3.01 -4.99
C MET A 213 -8.47 -2.70 -5.36
N VAL A 214 -8.08 -1.43 -5.41
CA VAL A 214 -6.66 -1.05 -5.62
C VAL A 214 -5.72 -1.73 -4.63
N ARG A 215 -6.12 -1.85 -3.36
CA ARG A 215 -5.25 -2.41 -2.33
C ARG A 215 -4.95 -3.90 -2.53
N PRO A 216 -5.92 -4.82 -2.67
CA PRO A 216 -5.61 -6.23 -2.89
C PRO A 216 -4.86 -6.45 -4.21
N PHE A 217 -5.14 -5.69 -5.27
CA PHE A 217 -4.34 -5.76 -6.49
C PHE A 217 -2.90 -5.29 -6.27
N LEU A 218 -2.70 -4.13 -5.64
CA LEU A 218 -1.38 -3.51 -5.51
C LEU A 218 -0.49 -4.21 -4.46
N ILE A 219 -1.08 -4.58 -3.32
CA ILE A 219 -0.33 -5.06 -2.15
C ILE A 219 -0.24 -6.58 -2.10
N THR A 220 -1.25 -7.29 -2.62
CA THR A 220 -1.29 -8.76 -2.48
C THR A 220 -1.00 -9.47 -3.81
N LEU A 221 -1.67 -9.11 -4.91
CA LEU A 221 -1.51 -9.80 -6.19
C LEU A 221 -0.26 -9.36 -6.96
N LEU A 222 -0.03 -8.06 -7.13
CA LEU A 222 1.12 -7.57 -7.90
C LEU A 222 2.49 -8.05 -7.42
N PRO A 223 2.76 -8.23 -6.12
CA PRO A 223 4.00 -8.86 -5.66
C PRO A 223 4.23 -10.27 -6.20
N GLN A 224 3.15 -11.05 -6.48
CA GLN A 224 3.26 -12.39 -7.07
C GLN A 224 3.69 -12.35 -8.53
N PHE A 225 3.42 -11.24 -9.22
CA PHE A 225 3.83 -10.89 -10.58
C PHE A 225 4.97 -9.86 -10.59
N GLY A 226 5.86 -9.95 -9.60
CA GLY A 226 7.07 -9.15 -9.44
C GLY A 226 8.35 -9.96 -9.69
N PRO A 227 9.51 -9.53 -9.14
CA PRO A 227 10.79 -10.21 -9.36
C PRO A 227 10.80 -11.69 -8.97
N VAL A 228 9.94 -12.12 -8.05
CA VAL A 228 9.81 -13.51 -7.65
C VAL A 228 9.32 -14.39 -8.81
N PHE A 229 8.41 -13.88 -9.65
CA PHE A 229 7.88 -14.58 -10.82
C PHE A 229 8.96 -15.01 -11.82
N LEU A 230 10.06 -14.23 -11.93
CA LEU A 230 11.17 -14.59 -12.79
C LEU A 230 12.00 -15.79 -12.28
N LYS A 231 11.88 -16.09 -10.98
CA LYS A 231 12.58 -17.21 -10.34
C LYS A 231 11.73 -18.48 -10.27
N ASP A 232 10.42 -18.34 -10.45
CA ASP A 232 9.49 -19.44 -10.45
C ASP A 232 9.72 -20.32 -11.68
N ASP A 233 9.53 -21.63 -11.54
CA ASP A 233 9.46 -22.55 -12.68
C ASP A 233 8.17 -22.35 -13.49
N GLU A 234 8.04 -23.07 -14.59
CA GLU A 234 6.92 -22.90 -15.51
C GLU A 234 5.60 -23.34 -14.90
N GLU A 235 5.61 -24.40 -14.08
CA GLU A 235 4.42 -24.92 -13.41
C GLU A 235 3.88 -23.92 -12.39
N VAL A 236 4.77 -23.37 -11.53
CA VAL A 236 4.41 -22.32 -10.56
C VAL A 236 3.90 -21.04 -11.25
N ARG A 237 4.53 -20.63 -12.35
CA ARG A 237 4.05 -19.47 -13.12
C ARG A 237 2.63 -19.70 -13.65
N ARG A 238 2.38 -20.87 -14.24
CA ARG A 238 1.06 -21.25 -14.75
C ARG A 238 0.01 -21.29 -13.65
N ASP A 239 0.34 -21.86 -12.51
CA ASP A 239 -0.55 -21.93 -11.36
C ASP A 239 -0.88 -20.53 -10.81
N LYS A 240 0.11 -19.65 -10.65
CA LYS A 240 -0.13 -18.26 -10.23
C LYS A 240 -1.06 -17.51 -11.17
N LEU A 241 -0.91 -17.68 -12.48
CA LEU A 241 -1.79 -17.06 -13.48
C LEU A 241 -3.21 -17.63 -13.37
N ALA A 242 -3.35 -18.95 -13.22
CA ALA A 242 -4.65 -19.60 -13.05
C ALA A 242 -5.37 -19.15 -11.77
N LEU A 243 -4.65 -19.02 -10.65
CA LEU A 243 -5.19 -18.52 -9.39
C LEU A 243 -5.63 -17.05 -9.44
N ALA A 244 -4.90 -16.22 -10.19
CA ALA A 244 -5.23 -14.80 -10.32
C ALA A 244 -6.40 -14.52 -11.26
N LYS A 245 -6.55 -15.33 -12.31
CA LYS A 245 -7.50 -15.08 -13.40
C LYS A 245 -8.93 -14.82 -12.93
N PRO A 246 -9.55 -15.65 -12.04
CA PRO A 246 -10.92 -15.38 -11.58
C PRO A 246 -11.08 -14.03 -10.88
N MET A 247 -10.08 -13.60 -10.10
CA MET A 247 -10.11 -12.30 -9.42
C MET A 247 -9.94 -11.15 -10.40
N ILE A 248 -9.08 -11.30 -11.41
CA ILE A 248 -8.89 -10.31 -12.47
C ILE A 248 -10.18 -10.18 -13.27
N ASP A 249 -10.77 -11.30 -13.72
CA ASP A 249 -12.01 -11.29 -14.50
C ASP A 249 -13.18 -10.64 -13.75
N ALA A 250 -13.26 -10.85 -12.43
CA ALA A 250 -14.36 -10.34 -11.62
C ALA A 250 -14.19 -8.88 -11.17
N TYR A 251 -12.96 -8.44 -10.90
CA TYR A 251 -12.72 -7.19 -10.17
C TYR A 251 -11.77 -6.20 -10.84
N TRP A 252 -11.11 -6.59 -11.95
CA TRP A 252 -10.22 -5.70 -12.69
C TRP A 252 -11.01 -4.82 -13.66
N THR A 253 -11.49 -3.69 -13.17
CA THR A 253 -12.24 -2.70 -13.96
C THR A 253 -11.30 -1.61 -14.48
N GLU A 254 -11.77 -0.84 -15.47
CA GLU A 254 -11.09 0.38 -15.91
C GLU A 254 -10.85 1.34 -14.73
N GLY A 255 -11.85 1.48 -13.85
CA GLY A 255 -11.75 2.32 -12.66
C GLY A 255 -10.65 1.89 -11.68
N VAL A 256 -10.34 0.59 -11.56
CA VAL A 256 -9.18 0.10 -10.80
C VAL A 256 -7.89 0.37 -11.56
N ALA A 257 -7.85 0.04 -12.85
CA ALA A 257 -6.69 0.18 -13.71
C ALA A 257 -6.16 1.63 -13.76
N ASP A 258 -7.05 2.62 -13.82
CA ASP A 258 -6.70 4.05 -13.86
C ASP A 258 -6.06 4.59 -12.59
N ARG A 259 -6.15 3.84 -11.49
CA ARG A 259 -5.52 4.17 -10.21
C ARG A 259 -4.13 3.55 -10.05
N LEU A 260 -3.68 2.74 -11.00
CA LEU A 260 -2.38 2.08 -11.00
C LEU A 260 -1.46 2.69 -12.07
N LYS A 261 -0.15 2.54 -11.88
CA LYS A 261 0.85 2.96 -12.87
C LYS A 261 0.82 2.03 -14.09
N VAL A 262 1.31 2.50 -15.22
CA VAL A 262 1.38 1.70 -16.47
C VAL A 262 2.02 0.33 -16.25
N ASN A 263 3.18 0.27 -15.57
CA ASN A 263 3.84 -1.01 -15.33
C ASN A 263 3.02 -1.96 -14.43
N GLU A 264 2.24 -1.43 -13.50
CA GLU A 264 1.37 -2.19 -12.61
C GLU A 264 0.18 -2.75 -13.40
N ARG A 265 -0.45 -1.91 -14.24
CA ARG A 265 -1.54 -2.32 -15.15
C ARG A 265 -1.10 -3.38 -16.14
N LEU A 266 0.05 -3.19 -16.79
CA LEU A 266 0.59 -4.16 -17.73
C LEU A 266 0.76 -5.53 -17.08
N ARG A 267 1.31 -5.61 -15.89
CA ARG A 267 1.49 -6.87 -15.17
C ARG A 267 0.16 -7.56 -14.86
N VAL A 268 -0.85 -6.82 -14.40
CA VAL A 268 -2.17 -7.39 -14.11
C VAL A 268 -2.86 -7.84 -15.40
N ASN A 269 -2.84 -7.00 -16.44
CA ASN A 269 -3.46 -7.32 -17.73
C ASN A 269 -2.82 -8.55 -18.40
N LEU A 270 -1.47 -8.64 -18.38
CA LEU A 270 -0.75 -9.78 -18.94
C LEU A 270 -0.99 -11.06 -18.13
N ALA A 271 -1.11 -10.94 -16.82
CA ALA A 271 -1.50 -12.05 -15.96
C ALA A 271 -2.93 -12.52 -16.29
N GLY A 272 -3.88 -11.59 -16.47
CA GLY A 272 -5.26 -11.91 -16.88
C GLY A 272 -5.36 -12.59 -18.23
N LEU A 273 -4.46 -12.25 -19.18
CA LEU A 273 -4.33 -12.92 -20.49
C LEU A 273 -3.59 -14.26 -20.43
N GLY A 274 -3.00 -14.64 -19.28
CA GLY A 274 -2.17 -15.84 -19.17
C GLY A 274 -0.83 -15.76 -19.90
N ARG A 275 -0.37 -14.54 -20.29
CA ARG A 275 0.84 -14.32 -21.10
C ARG A 275 2.07 -14.21 -20.18
N ALA A 276 2.51 -15.38 -19.67
CA ALA A 276 3.72 -15.49 -18.84
C ALA A 276 4.98 -14.99 -19.55
N ASP A 277 5.07 -15.21 -20.83
CA ASP A 277 6.16 -14.78 -21.72
C ASP A 277 6.29 -13.25 -21.74
N LEU A 278 5.25 -12.53 -22.11
CA LEU A 278 5.25 -11.06 -22.17
C LEU A 278 5.42 -10.42 -20.78
N LEU A 279 4.81 -11.05 -19.76
CA LEU A 279 4.98 -10.62 -18.38
C LEU A 279 6.44 -10.72 -17.93
N ALA A 280 7.14 -11.81 -18.28
CA ALA A 280 8.55 -11.97 -17.97
C ALA A 280 9.41 -10.88 -18.62
N ASP A 281 9.15 -10.53 -19.88
CA ASP A 281 9.86 -9.45 -20.58
C ASP A 281 9.69 -8.09 -19.91
N VAL A 282 8.46 -7.76 -19.49
CA VAL A 282 8.18 -6.55 -18.73
C VAL A 282 8.95 -6.55 -17.40
N LEU A 283 8.98 -7.70 -16.68
CA LEU A 283 9.71 -7.82 -15.42
C LEU A 283 11.23 -7.72 -15.59
N VAL A 284 11.78 -8.30 -16.65
CA VAL A 284 13.22 -8.17 -17.02
C VAL A 284 13.56 -6.71 -17.30
N PHE A 285 12.69 -6.00 -18.01
CA PHE A 285 12.87 -4.56 -18.26
C PHE A 285 12.87 -3.77 -16.95
N LEU A 286 11.91 -4.00 -16.06
CA LEU A 286 11.81 -3.32 -14.76
C LEU A 286 13.02 -3.60 -13.86
N LYS A 287 13.57 -4.82 -13.91
CA LYS A 287 14.79 -5.18 -13.16
C LYS A 287 16.00 -4.33 -13.54
N LYS A 288 16.08 -3.88 -14.80
CA LYS A 288 17.16 -3.01 -15.28
C LYS A 288 17.06 -1.58 -14.76
N LYS A 289 15.99 -1.23 -14.01
CA LYS A 289 15.70 0.12 -13.48
C LYS A 289 15.73 1.22 -14.55
N LYS A 290 15.49 0.88 -15.82
CA LYS A 290 15.40 1.84 -16.92
C LYS A 290 14.00 2.45 -16.97
N ALA A 291 13.93 3.75 -17.20
CA ALA A 291 12.67 4.41 -17.50
C ALA A 291 12.20 4.00 -18.92
N PRO A 292 10.91 3.79 -19.13
CA PRO A 292 10.37 3.58 -20.47
C PRO A 292 10.51 4.87 -21.28
N ALA A 293 10.69 4.74 -22.60
CA ALA A 293 10.68 5.89 -23.47
C ALA A 293 9.29 6.53 -23.51
N LEU A 294 9.23 7.85 -23.51
CA LEU A 294 8.00 8.59 -23.74
C LEU A 294 7.76 8.68 -25.26
N HIS A 295 6.64 8.15 -25.70
CA HIS A 295 6.17 8.27 -27.07
C HIS A 295 4.93 9.17 -27.12
N VAL A 296 4.99 10.24 -27.91
CA VAL A 296 3.85 11.13 -28.16
C VAL A 296 3.36 10.90 -29.58
N ASP A 297 2.12 10.48 -29.71
CA ASP A 297 1.47 10.30 -31.01
C ASP A 297 1.19 11.69 -31.64
N PRO A 298 1.74 11.99 -32.84
CA PRO A 298 1.65 13.31 -33.41
C PRO A 298 0.24 13.70 -33.84
N ARG A 299 -0.65 12.72 -34.09
CA ARG A 299 -2.03 12.98 -34.57
C ARG A 299 -2.97 13.15 -33.36
N SER A 300 -2.95 12.20 -32.42
CA SER A 300 -3.87 12.21 -31.27
C SER A 300 -3.34 13.05 -30.11
N ARG A 301 -2.07 13.45 -30.11
CA ARG A 301 -1.35 14.09 -29.01
C ARG A 301 -1.35 13.28 -27.71
N LYS A 302 -1.71 12.00 -27.77
CA LYS A 302 -1.65 11.12 -26.61
C LYS A 302 -0.22 10.71 -26.32
N ALA A 303 0.14 10.71 -25.04
CA ALA A 303 1.42 10.24 -24.56
C ALA A 303 1.33 8.77 -24.15
N TYR A 304 2.39 8.00 -24.38
CA TYR A 304 2.50 6.59 -24.03
C TYR A 304 3.86 6.33 -23.38
N LEU A 305 3.91 5.48 -22.38
CA LEU A 305 5.15 4.98 -21.82
C LEU A 305 5.49 3.66 -22.52
N ALA A 306 6.50 3.69 -23.40
CA ALA A 306 6.89 2.55 -24.24
C ALA A 306 7.63 1.47 -23.43
N TYR A 307 6.89 0.74 -22.60
CA TYR A 307 7.35 -0.52 -22.01
C TYR A 307 7.48 -1.60 -23.10
N PRO A 308 8.12 -2.76 -22.82
CA PRO A 308 8.16 -3.87 -23.78
C PRO A 308 6.80 -4.17 -24.38
N HIS A 309 6.80 -4.55 -25.64
CA HIS A 309 5.62 -4.86 -26.46
C HIS A 309 4.69 -3.67 -26.78
N PHE A 310 5.13 -2.43 -26.56
CA PHE A 310 4.40 -1.27 -27.06
C PHE A 310 4.42 -1.25 -28.60
N ARG A 311 3.24 -1.38 -29.23
CA ARG A 311 3.06 -1.46 -30.70
C ARG A 311 3.86 -2.59 -31.36
N ASP A 312 4.06 -3.68 -30.62
CA ASP A 312 4.68 -4.89 -31.16
C ASP A 312 3.67 -5.63 -32.05
N LYS A 313 4.08 -5.93 -33.31
CA LYS A 313 3.22 -6.62 -34.26
C LYS A 313 3.08 -8.11 -33.96
N GLU A 314 4.07 -8.72 -33.33
CA GLU A 314 4.09 -10.14 -32.96
C GLU A 314 3.34 -10.41 -31.65
N ALA A 315 3.24 -9.39 -30.80
CA ALA A 315 2.54 -9.47 -29.53
C ALA A 315 1.58 -8.27 -29.38
N PRO A 316 0.44 -8.25 -30.09
CA PRO A 316 -0.44 -7.10 -30.12
C PRO A 316 -1.08 -6.88 -28.73
N ILE A 317 -0.66 -5.81 -28.07
CA ILE A 317 -1.20 -5.33 -26.80
C ILE A 317 -1.89 -3.99 -27.06
N PRO A 318 -3.09 -3.74 -26.50
CA PRO A 318 -3.81 -2.49 -26.71
C PRO A 318 -2.99 -1.26 -26.28
N ASP A 319 -2.84 -0.27 -27.18
CA ASP A 319 -2.12 0.98 -26.87
C ASP A 319 -2.62 1.66 -25.59
N GLY A 320 -3.91 1.54 -25.30
CA GLY A 320 -4.52 2.10 -24.08
C GLY A 320 -3.87 1.64 -22.76
N TRP A 321 -3.21 0.47 -22.75
CA TRP A 321 -2.53 -0.02 -21.56
C TRP A 321 -1.25 0.75 -21.23
N PHE A 322 -0.69 1.44 -22.21
CA PHE A 322 0.55 2.21 -22.10
C PHE A 322 0.33 3.71 -21.83
N VAL A 323 -0.93 4.16 -21.75
CA VAL A 323 -1.26 5.57 -21.46
C VAL A 323 -0.94 5.89 -19.99
N PRO A 324 -0.12 6.92 -19.70
CA PRO A 324 0.17 7.33 -18.34
C PRO A 324 -1.09 7.68 -17.56
N THR A 325 -1.13 7.31 -16.28
CA THR A 325 -2.18 7.77 -15.37
C THR A 325 -1.90 9.18 -14.86
N SER A 326 -2.87 9.81 -14.20
CA SER A 326 -2.68 11.13 -13.57
C SER A 326 -1.51 11.17 -12.59
N ARG A 327 -1.18 10.05 -11.95
CA ARG A 327 -0.01 9.93 -11.06
C ARG A 327 1.32 10.00 -11.79
N GLU A 328 1.36 9.53 -13.04
CA GLU A 328 2.56 9.52 -13.88
C GLU A 328 2.67 10.80 -14.71
N THR A 329 1.54 11.38 -15.11
CA THR A 329 1.49 12.65 -15.85
C THR A 329 2.08 13.80 -15.03
N VAL A 330 1.81 13.87 -13.73
CA VAL A 330 2.43 14.87 -12.85
C VAL A 330 3.96 14.75 -12.83
N THR A 331 4.48 13.53 -12.95
CA THR A 331 5.94 13.31 -13.02
C THR A 331 6.49 13.70 -14.39
N ILE A 332 5.72 13.57 -15.47
CA ILE A 332 6.12 13.92 -16.84
C ILE A 332 6.13 15.44 -17.03
N ASP A 333 5.16 16.15 -16.49
CA ASP A 333 5.07 17.63 -16.56
C ASP A 333 6.26 18.33 -15.86
N SER A 334 6.93 17.63 -14.95
CA SER A 334 8.16 18.12 -14.31
C SER A 334 9.42 17.98 -15.19
N PHE A 335 9.37 17.22 -16.27
CA PHE A 335 10.45 17.15 -17.26
C PHE A 335 10.36 18.35 -18.21
N LYS A 336 11.32 19.26 -18.13
CA LYS A 336 11.49 20.31 -19.14
C LYS A 336 11.81 19.65 -20.47
N PHE A 337 10.88 19.71 -21.43
CA PHE A 337 11.12 19.30 -22.82
C PHE A 337 12.26 20.19 -23.37
N ALA A 338 13.42 19.62 -23.59
CA ALA A 338 14.37 20.22 -24.51
C ALA A 338 13.77 20.11 -25.92
N PRO A 339 13.58 21.20 -26.65
CA PRO A 339 13.09 21.09 -28.03
C PRO A 339 14.06 20.21 -28.83
N PRO A 340 13.56 19.41 -29.79
CA PRO A 340 14.42 18.60 -30.63
C PRO A 340 15.42 19.54 -31.30
N ARG A 341 16.72 19.25 -31.19
CA ARG A 341 17.75 19.97 -31.94
C ARG A 341 17.37 19.91 -33.42
N ALA A 342 17.17 21.05 -34.00
CA ALA A 342 16.97 21.10 -35.46
C ALA A 342 18.13 20.37 -36.15
N PRO A 343 17.88 19.56 -37.18
CA PRO A 343 18.96 18.92 -37.92
C PRO A 343 19.91 20.00 -38.38
N GLU A 344 21.17 19.89 -38.08
CA GLU A 344 22.21 20.75 -38.65
C GLU A 344 22.11 20.63 -40.17
N ARG A 345 21.62 21.68 -40.82
CA ARG A 345 21.73 21.81 -42.27
C ARG A 345 23.23 21.88 -42.56
N ALA A 346 23.72 20.82 -43.18
CA ALA A 346 25.03 20.88 -43.83
C ALA A 346 24.99 21.99 -44.92
N PHE A 347 25.49 23.15 -44.57
CA PHE A 347 25.78 24.19 -45.56
C PHE A 347 27.05 23.78 -46.29
N GLY A 348 26.87 23.35 -47.52
CA GLY A 348 27.94 23.17 -48.49
C GLY A 348 28.69 24.49 -48.69
N LEU A 349 29.99 24.37 -48.72
CA LEU A 349 30.97 25.37 -49.12
C LEU A 349 30.65 25.97 -50.47
N ILE A 350 30.49 27.31 -50.56
CA ILE A 350 30.78 28.10 -51.75
C ILE A 350 31.73 29.21 -51.33
N PRO A 351 32.90 29.34 -52.02
CA PRO A 351 33.88 30.35 -51.68
C PRO A 351 33.74 31.65 -52.48
N ARG A 352 34.25 32.73 -51.95
CA ARG A 352 34.75 33.98 -52.53
C ARG A 352 33.98 35.26 -52.22
N GLY A 353 34.74 36.17 -51.61
CA GLY A 353 34.95 37.53 -52.12
C GLY A 353 34.58 38.66 -51.17
N GLY A 354 35.62 39.35 -50.65
CA GLY A 354 35.55 40.77 -50.43
C GLY A 354 35.29 41.26 -49.01
N ALA A 355 36.37 41.63 -48.31
CA ALA A 355 36.31 42.60 -47.25
C ALA A 355 36.02 44.02 -47.82
N PRO A 356 35.46 44.96 -47.09
CA PRO A 356 36.30 45.74 -46.18
C PRO A 356 35.69 46.20 -44.84
N ALA A 357 36.61 46.30 -43.89
CA ALA A 357 36.86 47.32 -42.83
C ALA A 357 35.72 48.03 -42.02
N PRO A 358 36.07 48.60 -40.89
CA PRO A 358 35.31 48.48 -39.64
C PRO A 358 34.64 49.80 -39.20
N CYS A 359 33.71 49.75 -38.31
CA CYS A 359 33.33 50.91 -37.51
C CYS A 359 33.26 50.56 -36.02
N VAL A 360 33.91 51.39 -35.25
CA VAL A 360 34.18 51.41 -33.82
C VAL A 360 33.07 52.18 -33.07
N PRO A 361 32.99 52.13 -31.74
CA PRO A 361 31.74 52.18 -30.95
C PRO A 361 31.48 53.53 -30.27
N SER A 362 30.28 53.62 -29.72
CA SER A 362 29.98 54.60 -28.66
C SER A 362 29.00 53.92 -27.71
N GLY A 363 29.21 53.73 -26.47
CA GLY A 363 29.52 54.65 -25.40
C GLY A 363 28.23 54.98 -24.67
N GLY A 364 28.06 54.48 -23.44
CA GLY A 364 26.94 54.87 -22.59
C GLY A 364 26.85 54.09 -21.29
N ARG A 365 27.64 54.56 -20.32
CA ARG A 365 27.48 54.13 -18.89
C ARG A 365 26.22 54.75 -18.31
N SER A 366 25.55 54.10 -17.43
CA SER A 366 25.01 54.71 -16.22
C SER A 366 24.79 53.68 -15.11
N ALA A 367 25.44 53.94 -14.03
CA ALA A 367 25.30 53.30 -12.74
C ALA A 367 24.12 53.92 -12.00
N TYR A 368 23.44 53.13 -11.20
CA TYR A 368 22.86 53.65 -9.96
C TYR A 368 22.95 52.64 -8.84
N ARG A 369 23.47 53.16 -7.75
CA ARG A 369 23.68 52.56 -6.44
C ARG A 369 22.37 52.49 -5.66
N GLY A 370 22.19 51.48 -4.87
CA GLY A 370 22.19 51.44 -3.40
C GLY A 370 20.97 51.98 -2.69
N SER A 371 20.43 51.21 -1.81
CA SER A 371 20.41 51.53 -0.37
C SER A 371 19.66 50.47 0.43
N ASP A 372 20.39 50.04 1.38
CA ASP A 372 20.08 49.45 2.67
C ASP A 372 18.92 50.09 3.44
N ARG A 373 18.15 49.27 4.21
CA ARG A 373 17.67 49.49 5.59
C ARG A 373 16.66 48.41 6.00
N ARG A 374 17.12 47.48 6.79
CA ARG A 374 16.92 47.27 8.25
C ARG A 374 15.55 47.66 8.82
N ALA A 375 14.92 46.64 9.42
CA ALA A 375 14.65 46.42 10.85
C ALA A 375 13.19 46.59 11.34
N ARG A 376 12.83 45.56 12.11
CA ARG A 376 11.97 45.54 13.32
C ARG A 376 10.46 45.79 13.11
N THR A 377 9.69 44.85 13.42
CA THR A 377 9.20 44.30 14.72
C THR A 377 8.63 42.92 14.51
#